data_b559334469b02094c36b77acfc24de4e
#
_entry.id   b559334469b02094c36b77acfc24de4e
#
_cell.length_a   1.000
_cell.length_b   1.000
_cell.length_c   1.000
_cell.angle_alpha   90.00
_cell.angle_beta   90.00
_cell.angle_gamma   90.00
#
_symmetry.space_group_name_H-M   'P 1'
#
loop_
_entity.id
_entity.type
_entity.pdbx_description
1 polymer ?
#
loop_
_entity_poly.entity_id
_entity_poly.type
_entity_poly.pdbx_seq_one_letter_code
_entity_poly.pdbx_strand_id
1 'polypeptide(L)'
;ELAWEDAPHLIVAGANEEVLPETIHGDRFLPESIRAPLGLRTNDDRLARDAWLLELLVESRGCDGRVDFIVGRQRSNGDPLKPSRLLFRCPDEQLAGRVAHLFDKLPPDEQPPAWTASWPLRIESLKPVEKLSPTSIKAYLACPYRFYFRHALGMESLDFEQREQDARGFGSLVHRVLEAFGSDEQIRNSTSSGVIYKYLAAELKRQVSEAFGAEPPLPLRVQQQIIERRLHHVAVVQARERAAGWEIIEAERSFGEMLDGMLIRGCIDRVERNVETGAVRVLDYKTSGTAIEPAKAHWGTYREKRDAEIAPEYARL
;
A
#
# COMPACT_ATOMS: atom_id res chain seq x y z
N GLU A 1 -7.17 -14.94 -6.05
CA GLU A 1 -7.84 -15.25 -4.75
C GLU A 1 -9.26 -15.78 -4.97
N LEU A 2 -10.12 -15.11 -5.71
CA LEU A 2 -11.52 -15.53 -5.95
C LEU A 2 -11.68 -16.92 -6.59
N ALA A 3 -10.69 -17.38 -7.37
CA ALA A 3 -10.73 -18.72 -7.96
C ALA A 3 -10.58 -19.86 -6.92
N TRP A 4 -10.10 -19.54 -5.72
CA TRP A 4 -9.89 -20.47 -4.61
C TRP A 4 -10.98 -20.38 -3.53
N GLU A 5 -11.96 -19.51 -3.73
CA GLU A 5 -13.10 -19.40 -2.82
C GLU A 5 -14.11 -20.53 -3.06
N ASP A 6 -14.66 -21.09 -2.00
CA ASP A 6 -15.63 -22.19 -2.07
C ASP A 6 -17.05 -21.71 -2.46
N ALA A 7 -17.25 -20.43 -2.72
CA ALA A 7 -18.53 -19.88 -3.09
C ALA A 7 -18.99 -20.45 -4.44
N PRO A 8 -20.13 -21.16 -4.53
CA PRO A 8 -20.59 -21.76 -5.78
C PRO A 8 -21.08 -20.72 -6.79
N HIS A 9 -21.42 -19.54 -6.33
CA HIS A 9 -21.92 -18.44 -7.17
C HIS A 9 -21.09 -17.19 -6.94
N LEU A 10 -20.55 -16.62 -8.00
CA LEU A 10 -19.79 -15.36 -7.99
C LEU A 10 -20.47 -14.31 -8.85
N ILE A 11 -20.42 -13.07 -8.41
CA ILE A 11 -20.87 -11.90 -9.16
C ILE A 11 -19.67 -10.98 -9.39
N VAL A 12 -19.33 -10.77 -10.65
CA VAL A 12 -18.24 -9.87 -11.07
C VAL A 12 -18.86 -8.58 -11.60
N ALA A 13 -18.83 -7.53 -10.81
CA ALA A 13 -19.33 -6.22 -11.20
C ALA A 13 -18.27 -5.38 -11.92
N GLY A 14 -18.69 -4.54 -12.86
CA GLY A 14 -17.81 -3.65 -13.61
C GLY A 14 -17.05 -4.36 -14.73
N ALA A 15 -17.63 -5.38 -15.34
CA ALA A 15 -17.04 -6.08 -16.50
C ALA A 15 -17.09 -5.21 -17.76
N ASN A 16 -16.52 -4.02 -17.67
CA ASN A 16 -16.47 -3.00 -18.72
C ASN A 16 -15.06 -2.88 -19.30
N GLU A 17 -15.00 -2.43 -20.55
CA GLU A 17 -13.73 -2.07 -21.21
C GLU A 17 -12.96 -1.04 -20.38
N GLU A 18 -11.64 -1.08 -20.39
CA GLU A 18 -10.73 -0.27 -19.59
C GLU A 18 -10.61 -0.70 -18.10
N VAL A 19 -11.58 -1.43 -17.57
CA VAL A 19 -11.55 -2.03 -16.23
C VAL A 19 -11.16 -3.51 -16.33
N LEU A 20 -11.77 -4.21 -17.28
CA LEU A 20 -11.48 -5.61 -17.61
C LEU A 20 -11.47 -5.77 -19.14
N PRO A 21 -10.32 -5.87 -19.82
CA PRO A 21 -8.98 -5.81 -19.25
C PRO A 21 -8.60 -4.41 -18.75
N GLU A 22 -7.80 -4.38 -17.68
CA GLU A 22 -7.21 -3.14 -17.19
C GLU A 22 -6.31 -2.53 -18.27
N THR A 23 -6.51 -1.25 -18.58
CA THR A 23 -5.78 -0.57 -19.66
C THR A 23 -4.90 0.55 -19.10
N ILE A 24 -3.65 0.59 -19.58
CA ILE A 24 -2.75 1.73 -19.32
C ILE A 24 -3.13 2.83 -20.30
N HIS A 25 -3.66 3.93 -19.78
CA HIS A 25 -3.92 5.12 -20.60
C HIS A 25 -2.64 5.91 -20.80
N GLY A 26 -2.36 6.22 -22.07
CA GLY A 26 -1.32 7.08 -22.62
C GLY A 26 -0.40 7.84 -21.68
N ASP A 27 0.58 7.14 -21.11
CA ASP A 27 1.70 7.79 -20.44
C ASP A 27 2.59 8.44 -21.51
N ARG A 28 2.71 9.77 -21.49
CA ARG A 28 3.50 10.51 -22.47
C ARG A 28 5.00 10.20 -22.39
N PHE A 29 5.50 9.80 -21.23
CA PHE A 29 6.91 9.49 -21.00
C PHE A 29 7.24 8.02 -21.22
N LEU A 30 6.26 7.13 -21.04
CA LEU A 30 6.41 5.68 -21.20
C LEU A 30 5.29 5.12 -22.09
N PRO A 31 5.27 5.49 -23.36
CA PRO A 31 4.29 4.94 -24.30
C PRO A 31 4.49 3.43 -24.47
N GLU A 32 3.46 2.74 -24.93
CA GLU A 32 3.42 1.29 -25.10
C GLU A 32 4.63 0.74 -25.86
N SER A 33 5.06 1.46 -26.92
CA SER A 33 6.22 1.09 -27.74
C SER A 33 7.55 1.06 -26.99
N ILE A 34 7.67 1.77 -25.88
CA ILE A 34 8.88 1.81 -25.06
C ILE A 34 8.78 0.82 -23.90
N ARG A 35 7.58 0.47 -23.44
CA ARG A 35 7.37 -0.47 -22.34
C ARG A 35 7.91 -1.86 -22.62
N ALA A 36 7.59 -2.43 -23.77
CA ALA A 36 8.02 -3.78 -24.14
C ALA A 36 9.56 -3.94 -24.16
N PRO A 37 10.35 -3.07 -24.81
CA PRO A 37 11.81 -3.16 -24.78
C PRO A 37 12.42 -2.99 -23.40
N LEU A 38 11.73 -2.27 -22.50
CA LEU A 38 12.17 -2.06 -21.11
C LEU A 38 11.74 -3.18 -20.16
N GLY A 39 11.03 -4.21 -20.62
CA GLY A 39 10.49 -5.28 -19.79
C GLY A 39 9.40 -4.81 -18.82
N LEU A 40 8.76 -3.66 -19.11
CA LEU A 40 7.63 -3.16 -18.35
C LEU A 40 6.33 -3.78 -18.87
N ARG A 41 5.34 -3.94 -18.00
CA ARG A 41 4.03 -4.45 -18.40
C ARG A 41 3.41 -3.61 -19.49
N THR A 42 2.96 -4.29 -20.54
CA THR A 42 2.23 -3.73 -21.68
C THR A 42 0.72 -3.95 -21.52
N ASN A 43 -0.07 -3.35 -22.41
CA ASN A 43 -1.51 -3.63 -22.46
C ASN A 43 -1.78 -5.07 -22.95
N ASP A 44 -0.90 -5.64 -23.79
CA ASP A 44 -1.00 -7.03 -24.21
C ASP A 44 -0.75 -8.01 -23.05
N ASP A 45 0.23 -7.72 -22.19
CA ASP A 45 0.46 -8.50 -20.97
C ASP A 45 -0.74 -8.44 -20.01
N ARG A 46 -1.37 -7.29 -19.89
CA ARG A 46 -2.58 -7.11 -19.07
C ARG A 46 -3.77 -7.85 -19.66
N LEU A 47 -3.97 -7.74 -20.96
CA LEU A 47 -5.01 -8.48 -21.67
C LEU A 47 -4.84 -9.99 -21.47
N ALA A 48 -3.63 -10.51 -21.65
CA ALA A 48 -3.34 -11.92 -21.47
C ALA A 48 -3.59 -12.39 -20.03
N ARG A 49 -3.14 -11.61 -19.05
CA ARG A 49 -3.37 -11.88 -17.62
C ARG A 49 -4.86 -11.92 -17.31
N ASP A 50 -5.59 -10.89 -17.70
CA ASP A 50 -7.01 -10.75 -17.34
C ASP A 50 -7.88 -11.78 -18.05
N ALA A 51 -7.52 -12.16 -19.30
CA ALA A 51 -8.15 -13.24 -20.00
C ALA A 51 -7.95 -14.59 -19.30
N TRP A 52 -6.72 -14.88 -18.86
CA TRP A 52 -6.40 -16.10 -18.11
C TRP A 52 -7.11 -16.14 -16.75
N LEU A 53 -7.10 -15.02 -16.00
CA LEU A 53 -7.79 -14.95 -14.71
C LEU A 53 -9.29 -15.13 -14.84
N LEU A 54 -9.90 -14.58 -15.89
CA LEU A 54 -11.33 -14.73 -16.16
C LEU A 54 -11.68 -16.18 -16.48
N GLU A 55 -10.87 -16.84 -17.32
CA GLU A 55 -11.03 -18.24 -17.66
C GLU A 55 -10.88 -19.14 -16.42
N LEU A 56 -9.81 -18.93 -15.65
CA LEU A 56 -9.59 -19.62 -14.38
C LEU A 56 -10.77 -19.44 -13.40
N LEU A 57 -11.32 -18.22 -13.31
CA LEU A 57 -12.44 -17.91 -12.44
C LEU A 57 -13.69 -18.69 -12.85
N VAL A 58 -13.99 -18.75 -14.15
CA VAL A 58 -15.15 -19.48 -14.68
C VAL A 58 -14.97 -20.99 -14.49
N GLU A 59 -13.80 -21.52 -14.86
CA GLU A 59 -13.52 -22.96 -14.75
C GLU A 59 -13.47 -23.45 -13.30
N SER A 60 -13.00 -22.60 -12.38
CA SER A 60 -12.95 -22.95 -10.95
C SER A 60 -14.34 -23.20 -10.33
N ARG A 61 -15.43 -22.76 -10.98
CA ARG A 61 -16.80 -23.02 -10.51
C ARG A 61 -17.35 -24.37 -10.95
N GLY A 62 -16.68 -25.07 -11.87
CA GLY A 62 -17.11 -26.39 -12.35
C GLY A 62 -18.48 -26.40 -12.98
N CYS A 63 -19.10 -27.59 -13.01
CA CYS A 63 -20.41 -27.78 -13.63
C CYS A 63 -21.59 -27.25 -12.81
N ASP A 64 -21.43 -27.17 -11.49
CA ASP A 64 -22.51 -26.84 -10.54
C ASP A 64 -22.44 -25.37 -10.06
N GLY A 65 -21.39 -24.66 -10.44
CA GLY A 65 -21.20 -23.26 -10.06
C GLY A 65 -21.68 -22.26 -11.12
N ARG A 66 -21.74 -21.00 -10.71
CA ARG A 66 -22.19 -19.91 -11.58
C ARG A 66 -21.34 -18.66 -11.41
N VAL A 67 -21.05 -18.00 -12.53
CA VAL A 67 -20.41 -16.67 -12.53
C VAL A 67 -21.27 -15.72 -13.34
N ASP A 68 -21.75 -14.66 -12.71
CA ASP A 68 -22.51 -13.59 -13.37
C ASP A 68 -21.63 -12.36 -13.56
N PHE A 69 -21.54 -11.86 -14.78
CA PHE A 69 -20.83 -10.64 -15.12
C PHE A 69 -21.81 -9.48 -15.27
N ILE A 70 -21.63 -8.44 -14.45
CA ILE A 70 -22.45 -7.24 -14.52
C ILE A 70 -21.71 -6.15 -15.27
N VAL A 71 -22.32 -5.66 -16.34
CA VAL A 71 -21.80 -4.59 -17.20
C VAL A 71 -22.56 -3.30 -16.91
N GLY A 72 -21.83 -2.24 -16.56
CA GLY A 72 -22.39 -0.90 -16.45
C GLY A 72 -22.68 -0.29 -17.81
N ARG A 73 -23.79 0.44 -17.98
CA ARG A 73 -24.14 1.13 -19.22
C ARG A 73 -23.62 2.55 -19.29
N GLN A 74 -23.49 3.21 -18.14
CA GLN A 74 -23.05 4.59 -18.03
C GLN A 74 -22.21 4.80 -16.77
N ARG A 75 -21.28 5.74 -16.83
CA ARG A 75 -20.53 6.26 -15.67
C ARG A 75 -21.44 7.21 -14.86
N SER A 76 -21.03 7.54 -13.65
CA SER A 76 -21.74 8.52 -12.79
C SER A 76 -21.91 9.90 -13.43
N ASN A 77 -21.03 10.27 -14.37
CA ASN A 77 -21.11 11.53 -15.14
C ASN A 77 -21.98 11.43 -16.41
N GLY A 78 -22.60 10.28 -16.67
CA GLY A 78 -23.47 10.04 -17.83
C GLY A 78 -22.76 9.50 -19.08
N ASP A 79 -21.43 9.38 -19.08
CA ASP A 79 -20.70 8.85 -20.22
C ASP A 79 -21.04 7.36 -20.46
N PRO A 80 -21.22 6.93 -21.72
CA PRO A 80 -21.51 5.55 -22.03
C PRO A 80 -20.31 4.65 -21.74
N LEU A 81 -20.54 3.50 -21.15
CA LEU A 81 -19.56 2.45 -20.93
C LEU A 81 -19.70 1.36 -21.98
N LYS A 82 -18.58 0.81 -22.41
CA LYS A 82 -18.53 -0.35 -23.30
C LYS A 82 -18.38 -1.63 -22.49
N PRO A 83 -19.06 -2.74 -22.87
CA PRO A 83 -18.79 -4.03 -22.25
C PRO A 83 -17.36 -4.49 -22.53
N SER A 84 -16.80 -5.28 -21.62
CA SER A 84 -15.48 -5.87 -21.81
C SER A 84 -15.43 -6.75 -23.06
N ARG A 85 -14.38 -6.57 -23.86
CA ARG A 85 -14.10 -7.45 -25.03
C ARG A 85 -13.87 -8.90 -24.61
N LEU A 86 -13.46 -9.16 -23.39
CA LEU A 86 -13.22 -10.51 -22.87
C LEU A 86 -14.52 -11.33 -22.76
N LEU A 87 -15.67 -10.67 -22.56
CA LEU A 87 -16.96 -11.35 -22.52
C LEU A 87 -17.38 -11.95 -23.88
N PHE A 88 -16.78 -11.48 -24.97
CA PHE A 88 -17.06 -11.94 -26.34
C PHE A 88 -16.04 -12.98 -26.86
N ARG A 89 -15.13 -13.44 -26.01
CA ARG A 89 -14.24 -14.56 -26.34
C ARG A 89 -15.03 -15.86 -26.28
N CYS A 90 -15.64 -16.22 -27.39
CA CYS A 90 -16.40 -17.45 -27.56
C CYS A 90 -16.38 -17.87 -29.03
N PRO A 91 -16.76 -19.11 -29.36
CA PRO A 91 -17.01 -19.51 -30.76
C PRO A 91 -18.02 -18.59 -31.45
N ASP A 92 -17.84 -18.35 -32.76
CA ASP A 92 -18.63 -17.41 -33.53
C ASP A 92 -20.14 -17.69 -33.45
N GLU A 93 -20.52 -18.96 -33.33
CA GLU A 93 -21.91 -19.41 -33.25
C GLU A 93 -22.59 -18.89 -31.93
N GLN A 94 -21.82 -18.65 -30.88
CA GLN A 94 -22.31 -18.18 -29.59
C GLN A 94 -22.33 -16.65 -29.50
N LEU A 95 -21.59 -15.96 -30.36
CA LEU A 95 -21.38 -14.53 -30.26
C LEU A 95 -22.68 -13.74 -30.29
N ALA A 96 -23.59 -14.07 -31.23
CA ALA A 96 -24.88 -13.40 -31.35
C ALA A 96 -25.74 -13.54 -30.08
N GLY A 97 -25.75 -14.72 -29.46
CA GLY A 97 -26.45 -14.98 -28.20
C GLY A 97 -25.87 -14.18 -27.05
N ARG A 98 -24.52 -14.12 -26.91
CA ARG A 98 -23.87 -13.31 -25.87
C ARG A 98 -24.15 -11.82 -26.02
N VAL A 99 -24.16 -11.31 -27.26
CA VAL A 99 -24.51 -9.91 -27.51
C VAL A 99 -25.96 -9.64 -27.14
N ALA A 100 -26.90 -10.54 -27.47
CA ALA A 100 -28.31 -10.39 -27.13
C ALA A 100 -28.53 -10.24 -25.61
N HIS A 101 -27.84 -11.02 -24.79
CA HIS A 101 -27.93 -10.95 -23.33
C HIS A 101 -27.58 -9.58 -22.72
N LEU A 102 -26.75 -8.76 -23.39
CA LEU A 102 -26.46 -7.41 -22.94
C LEU A 102 -27.67 -6.46 -23.03
N PHE A 103 -28.66 -6.81 -23.84
CA PHE A 103 -29.87 -6.03 -24.06
C PHE A 103 -31.10 -6.64 -23.38
N ASP A 104 -30.91 -7.77 -22.69
CA ASP A 104 -31.99 -8.35 -21.90
C ASP A 104 -32.47 -7.33 -20.89
N LYS A 105 -33.76 -7.16 -20.81
CA LYS A 105 -34.39 -6.33 -19.77
C LYS A 105 -34.25 -7.08 -18.46
N LEU A 106 -33.59 -6.46 -17.49
CA LEU A 106 -33.68 -6.92 -16.11
C LEU A 106 -35.17 -6.98 -15.73
N PRO A 107 -35.65 -8.01 -15.03
CA PRO A 107 -37.01 -8.02 -14.50
C PRO A 107 -37.24 -6.72 -13.71
N PRO A 108 -38.45 -6.10 -13.79
CA PRO A 108 -38.72 -4.91 -13.02
C PRO A 108 -38.46 -5.21 -11.54
N ASP A 109 -37.79 -4.30 -10.89
CA ASP A 109 -37.38 -4.41 -9.49
C ASP A 109 -38.59 -4.74 -8.61
N GLU A 110 -38.76 -5.99 -8.28
CA GLU A 110 -39.56 -6.37 -7.12
C GLU A 110 -38.72 -5.94 -5.92
N GLN A 111 -39.06 -4.83 -5.31
CA GLN A 111 -38.50 -4.15 -4.13
C GLN A 111 -37.07 -4.60 -3.74
N PRO A 112 -36.09 -3.71 -3.75
CA PRO A 112 -34.77 -4.11 -3.38
C PRO A 112 -34.81 -4.85 -2.05
N PRO A 113 -34.16 -6.02 -1.94
CA PRO A 113 -34.16 -6.78 -0.70
C PRO A 113 -33.72 -5.84 0.42
N ALA A 114 -34.56 -5.75 1.47
CA ALA A 114 -34.23 -4.90 2.60
C ALA A 114 -32.82 -5.29 3.10
N TRP A 115 -31.83 -4.42 2.91
CA TRP A 115 -30.49 -4.65 3.38
C TRP A 115 -30.51 -4.69 4.91
N THR A 116 -30.46 -5.87 5.47
CA THR A 116 -30.30 -6.03 6.91
C THR A 116 -28.81 -5.88 7.22
N ALA A 117 -28.44 -4.74 7.78
CA ALA A 117 -27.06 -4.41 8.12
C ALA A 117 -26.45 -5.24 9.27
N SER A 118 -27.18 -6.20 9.83
CA SER A 118 -26.65 -7.04 10.90
C SER A 118 -26.00 -8.30 10.34
N TRP A 119 -24.71 -8.22 10.10
CA TRP A 119 -23.85 -9.39 9.88
C TRP A 119 -23.17 -9.69 11.21
N PRO A 120 -23.71 -10.61 12.04
CA PRO A 120 -22.99 -11.00 13.23
C PRO A 120 -21.75 -11.77 12.82
N LEU A 121 -20.59 -11.13 12.91
CA LEU A 121 -19.32 -11.85 12.91
C LEU A 121 -19.32 -12.77 14.13
N ARG A 122 -19.54 -14.06 13.89
CA ARG A 122 -19.41 -15.08 14.93
C ARG A 122 -17.92 -15.30 15.19
N ILE A 123 -17.38 -14.56 16.14
CA ILE A 123 -16.05 -14.78 16.64
C ILE A 123 -16.19 -15.74 17.82
N GLU A 124 -15.83 -17.00 17.61
CA GLU A 124 -15.95 -18.07 18.63
C GLU A 124 -15.05 -17.81 19.85
N SER A 125 -13.90 -17.18 19.63
CA SER A 125 -13.03 -16.71 20.71
C SER A 125 -12.24 -15.49 20.27
N LEU A 126 -12.29 -14.43 21.07
CA LEU A 126 -11.46 -13.24 20.88
C LEU A 126 -10.04 -13.57 21.36
N LYS A 127 -9.04 -13.44 20.49
CA LYS A 127 -7.66 -13.44 20.92
C LYS A 127 -7.38 -12.12 21.65
N PRO A 128 -6.93 -12.13 22.91
CA PRO A 128 -6.58 -10.91 23.61
C PRO A 128 -5.40 -10.24 22.90
N VAL A 129 -5.47 -8.93 22.77
CA VAL A 129 -4.38 -8.12 22.24
C VAL A 129 -3.53 -7.66 23.42
N GLU A 130 -2.36 -8.26 23.58
CA GLU A 130 -1.46 -7.97 24.71
C GLU A 130 -0.58 -6.74 24.49
N LYS A 131 -0.42 -6.32 23.24
CA LYS A 131 0.51 -5.27 22.84
C LYS A 131 -0.14 -4.35 21.83
N LEU A 132 0.00 -3.06 22.04
CA LEU A 132 -0.44 -2.02 21.11
C LEU A 132 0.76 -1.22 20.59
N SER A 133 0.66 -0.77 19.34
CA SER A 133 1.55 0.25 18.80
C SER A 133 0.75 1.54 18.54
N PRO A 134 1.38 2.71 18.43
CA PRO A 134 0.69 3.95 18.07
C PRO A 134 -0.13 3.82 16.78
N THR A 135 0.39 3.08 15.80
CA THR A 135 -0.33 2.80 14.54
C THR A 135 -1.51 1.87 14.73
N SER A 136 -1.43 0.90 15.65
CA SER A 136 -2.53 -0.01 15.95
C SER A 136 -3.66 0.70 16.70
N ILE A 137 -3.35 1.64 17.57
CA ILE A 137 -4.34 2.50 18.23
C ILE A 137 -5.12 3.32 17.18
N LYS A 138 -4.40 3.94 16.24
CA LYS A 138 -5.03 4.66 15.12
C LYS A 138 -5.93 3.75 14.28
N ALA A 139 -5.51 2.50 14.03
CA ALA A 139 -6.32 1.54 13.31
C ALA A 139 -7.60 1.15 14.07
N TYR A 140 -7.51 1.00 15.40
CA TYR A 140 -8.66 0.72 16.25
C TYR A 140 -9.68 1.86 16.24
N LEU A 141 -9.21 3.09 16.40
CA LEU A 141 -10.08 4.29 16.38
C LEU A 141 -10.77 4.48 15.01
N ALA A 142 -10.10 4.08 13.93
CA ALA A 142 -10.69 4.16 12.59
C ALA A 142 -11.73 3.06 12.33
N CYS A 143 -11.45 1.82 12.75
CA CYS A 143 -12.35 0.68 12.59
C CYS A 143 -11.88 -0.50 13.46
N PRO A 144 -12.64 -0.85 14.54
CA PRO A 144 -12.29 -1.97 15.42
C PRO A 144 -12.18 -3.32 14.71
N TYR A 145 -13.00 -3.58 13.68
CA TYR A 145 -12.90 -4.81 12.88
C TYR A 145 -11.60 -4.90 12.10
N ARG A 146 -11.21 -3.80 11.43
CA ARG A 146 -9.96 -3.75 10.69
C ARG A 146 -8.75 -3.90 11.62
N PHE A 147 -8.82 -3.31 12.81
CA PHE A 147 -7.82 -3.50 13.86
C PHE A 147 -7.73 -4.98 14.25
N TYR A 148 -8.86 -5.63 14.54
CA TYR A 148 -8.90 -7.03 14.96
C TYR A 148 -8.28 -7.95 13.91
N PHE A 149 -8.72 -7.85 12.66
CA PHE A 149 -8.16 -8.69 11.60
C PHE A 149 -6.65 -8.46 11.43
N ARG A 150 -6.21 -7.22 11.42
CA ARG A 150 -4.81 -6.90 11.12
C ARG A 150 -3.88 -7.12 12.32
N HIS A 151 -4.29 -6.71 13.53
CA HIS A 151 -3.41 -6.65 14.69
C HIS A 151 -3.63 -7.80 15.69
N ALA A 152 -4.84 -8.36 15.80
CA ALA A 152 -5.11 -9.51 16.64
C ALA A 152 -4.91 -10.84 15.90
N LEU A 153 -5.41 -10.94 14.66
CA LEU A 153 -5.29 -12.15 13.83
C LEU A 153 -4.05 -12.16 12.94
N GLY A 154 -3.37 -11.03 12.75
CA GLY A 154 -2.18 -10.92 11.90
C GLY A 154 -2.47 -11.09 10.41
N MET A 155 -3.70 -10.79 9.97
CA MET A 155 -4.06 -10.90 8.55
C MET A 155 -3.40 -9.77 7.76
N GLU A 156 -2.64 -10.13 6.75
CA GLU A 156 -2.03 -9.20 5.80
C GLU A 156 -2.49 -9.54 4.38
N SER A 157 -2.67 -8.49 3.57
CA SER A 157 -2.88 -8.67 2.13
C SER A 157 -1.56 -9.07 1.48
N LEU A 158 -1.56 -10.19 0.80
CA LEU A 158 -0.41 -10.66 0.03
C LEU A 158 -0.55 -10.18 -1.41
N ASP A 159 0.39 -9.38 -1.88
CA ASP A 159 0.51 -9.01 -3.29
C ASP A 159 1.60 -9.87 -3.94
N PHE A 160 1.20 -10.92 -4.63
CA PHE A 160 2.12 -11.85 -5.31
C PHE A 160 2.72 -11.28 -6.61
N GLU A 161 2.22 -10.14 -7.08
CA GLU A 161 2.65 -9.53 -8.34
C GLU A 161 3.62 -8.37 -8.17
N GLN A 162 4.11 -8.15 -6.97
CA GLN A 162 4.94 -6.98 -6.64
C GLN A 162 6.30 -7.06 -7.35
N ARG A 163 6.44 -6.34 -8.46
CA ARG A 163 7.71 -6.18 -9.20
C ARG A 163 8.54 -4.98 -8.75
N GLU A 164 7.97 -4.14 -7.90
CA GLU A 164 8.60 -2.95 -7.31
C GLU A 164 8.22 -2.87 -5.84
N GLN A 165 8.98 -2.11 -5.08
CA GLN A 165 8.61 -1.84 -3.70
C GLN A 165 7.38 -0.94 -3.67
N ASP A 166 6.36 -1.34 -2.90
CA ASP A 166 5.28 -0.43 -2.52
C ASP A 166 5.80 0.71 -1.63
N ALA A 167 4.93 1.65 -1.30
CA ALA A 167 5.33 2.79 -0.46
C ALA A 167 5.87 2.34 0.91
N ARG A 168 5.38 1.21 1.44
CA ARG A 168 5.83 0.64 2.72
C ARG A 168 7.22 0.01 2.59
N GLY A 169 7.43 -0.83 1.57
CA GLY A 169 8.71 -1.47 1.30
C GLY A 169 9.81 -0.44 0.99
N PHE A 170 9.47 0.57 0.17
CA PHE A 170 10.36 1.70 -0.10
C PHE A 170 10.74 2.44 1.20
N GLY A 171 9.76 2.72 2.07
CA GLY A 171 9.99 3.34 3.38
C GLY A 171 10.90 2.50 4.26
N SER A 172 10.59 1.21 4.39
CA SER A 172 11.37 0.28 5.22
C SER A 172 12.82 0.14 4.76
N LEU A 173 13.08 0.18 3.44
CA LEU A 173 14.43 0.15 2.91
C LEU A 173 15.23 1.40 3.32
N VAL A 174 14.62 2.59 3.21
CA VAL A 174 15.24 3.84 3.62
C VAL A 174 15.54 3.85 5.13
N HIS A 175 14.57 3.42 5.96
CA HIS A 175 14.74 3.33 7.41
C HIS A 175 15.93 2.44 7.79
N ARG A 176 16.04 1.23 7.20
CA ARG A 176 17.19 0.34 7.47
C ARG A 176 18.54 0.94 7.08
N VAL A 177 18.61 1.70 5.98
CA VAL A 177 19.84 2.39 5.58
C VAL A 177 20.21 3.47 6.59
N LEU A 178 19.20 4.22 7.08
CA LEU A 178 19.41 5.29 8.07
C LEU A 178 19.70 4.73 9.47
N GLU A 179 19.13 3.57 9.82
CA GLU A 179 19.47 2.82 11.04
C GLU A 179 20.94 2.39 11.05
N ALA A 180 21.40 1.76 9.95
CA ALA A 180 22.80 1.35 9.82
C ALA A 180 23.74 2.55 9.96
N PHE A 181 23.40 3.68 9.31
CA PHE A 181 24.16 4.94 9.45
C PHE A 181 24.16 5.44 10.90
N GLY A 182 23.01 5.49 11.56
CA GLY A 182 22.89 5.97 12.94
C GLY A 182 23.60 5.08 13.97
N SER A 183 23.76 3.80 13.64
CA SER A 183 24.44 2.81 14.50
C SER A 183 25.96 2.81 14.33
N ASP A 184 26.49 3.33 13.22
CA ASP A 184 27.95 3.40 12.97
C ASP A 184 28.55 4.65 13.63
N GLU A 185 29.28 4.44 14.73
CA GLU A 185 29.84 5.55 15.52
C GLU A 185 30.85 6.43 14.76
N GLN A 186 31.57 5.88 13.81
CA GLN A 186 32.56 6.64 13.04
C GLN A 186 31.88 7.54 12.01
N ILE A 187 30.89 6.99 11.32
CA ILE A 187 30.26 7.68 10.21
C ILE A 187 29.19 8.67 10.70
N ARG A 188 28.40 8.32 11.73
CA ARG A 188 27.36 9.22 12.28
C ARG A 188 27.93 10.53 12.83
N ASN A 189 29.20 10.53 13.25
CA ASN A 189 29.91 11.70 13.77
C ASN A 189 30.62 12.51 12.71
N SER A 190 30.58 12.10 11.45
CA SER A 190 31.26 12.83 10.35
C SER A 190 30.55 14.15 10.04
N THR A 191 31.35 15.20 9.83
CA THR A 191 30.89 16.50 9.31
C THR A 191 31.06 16.62 7.79
N SER A 192 31.58 15.58 7.13
CA SER A 192 31.76 15.53 5.69
C SER A 192 30.58 14.88 5.00
N SER A 193 29.77 15.67 4.27
CA SER A 193 28.65 15.14 3.48
C SER A 193 29.06 14.09 2.45
N GLY A 194 30.28 14.22 1.87
CA GLY A 194 30.80 13.25 0.92
C GLY A 194 31.11 11.89 1.55
N VAL A 195 31.61 11.86 2.78
CA VAL A 195 31.85 10.62 3.54
C VAL A 195 30.54 9.96 3.90
N ILE A 196 29.58 10.72 4.44
CA ILE A 196 28.24 10.23 4.80
C ILE A 196 27.53 9.68 3.57
N TYR A 197 27.56 10.40 2.45
CA TYR A 197 26.89 9.96 1.22
C TYR A 197 27.47 8.64 0.69
N LYS A 198 28.79 8.51 0.64
CA LYS A 198 29.44 7.27 0.20
C LYS A 198 29.02 6.07 1.04
N TYR A 199 28.92 6.25 2.34
CA TYR A 199 28.44 5.21 3.24
C TYR A 199 26.98 4.84 2.95
N LEU A 200 26.09 5.84 2.91
CA LEU A 200 24.66 5.62 2.66
C LEU A 200 24.39 4.94 1.31
N ALA A 201 25.13 5.35 0.25
CA ALA A 201 24.99 4.75 -1.07
C ALA A 201 25.49 3.30 -1.11
N ALA A 202 26.61 3.01 -0.43
CA ALA A 202 27.14 1.65 -0.32
C ALA A 202 26.20 0.74 0.47
N GLU A 203 25.65 1.24 1.57
CA GLU A 203 24.70 0.50 2.41
C GLU A 203 23.38 0.24 1.67
N LEU A 204 22.85 1.22 0.94
CA LEU A 204 21.68 1.03 0.08
C LEU A 204 21.92 -0.09 -0.94
N LYS A 205 23.06 -0.04 -1.64
CA LYS A 205 23.42 -1.06 -2.64
C LYS A 205 23.51 -2.46 -2.00
N ARG A 206 24.14 -2.57 -0.83
CA ARG A 206 24.26 -3.81 -0.08
C ARG A 206 22.87 -4.40 0.24
N GLN A 207 22.00 -3.60 0.85
CA GLN A 207 20.65 -4.04 1.25
C GLN A 207 19.77 -4.42 0.05
N VAL A 208 19.86 -3.67 -1.06
CA VAL A 208 19.15 -4.02 -2.31
C VAL A 208 19.67 -5.34 -2.86
N SER A 209 20.98 -5.55 -2.88
CA SER A 209 21.57 -6.79 -3.39
C SER A 209 21.23 -8.00 -2.52
N GLU A 210 21.15 -7.84 -1.21
CA GLU A 210 20.76 -8.90 -0.27
C GLU A 210 19.28 -9.27 -0.43
N ALA A 211 18.40 -8.29 -0.64
CA ALA A 211 16.96 -8.53 -0.74
C ALA A 211 16.51 -9.00 -2.13
N PHE A 212 17.18 -8.56 -3.21
CA PHE A 212 16.72 -8.73 -4.60
C PHE A 212 17.77 -9.34 -5.53
N GLY A 213 18.95 -9.70 -5.01
CA GLY A 213 20.06 -10.21 -5.81
C GLY A 213 20.94 -9.12 -6.43
N ALA A 214 22.01 -9.56 -7.10
CA ALA A 214 23.01 -8.66 -7.69
C ALA A 214 22.48 -7.80 -8.85
N GLU A 215 21.45 -8.31 -9.56
CA GLU A 215 20.83 -7.64 -10.70
C GLU A 215 19.32 -7.46 -10.46
N PRO A 216 18.93 -6.45 -9.66
CA PRO A 216 17.52 -6.19 -9.43
C PRO A 216 16.82 -5.74 -10.71
N PRO A 217 15.52 -6.06 -10.89
CA PRO A 217 14.74 -5.66 -12.06
C PRO A 217 14.68 -4.13 -12.23
N LEU A 218 14.45 -3.68 -13.47
CA LEU A 218 14.49 -2.25 -13.81
C LEU A 218 13.66 -1.34 -12.90
N PRO A 219 12.42 -1.67 -12.53
CA PRO A 219 11.65 -0.82 -11.61
C PRO A 219 12.37 -0.59 -10.28
N LEU A 220 12.95 -1.63 -9.69
CA LEU A 220 13.72 -1.52 -8.46
C LEU A 220 15.00 -0.69 -8.62
N ARG A 221 15.68 -0.78 -9.76
CA ARG A 221 16.85 0.07 -10.06
C ARG A 221 16.47 1.55 -10.15
N VAL A 222 15.31 1.85 -10.73
CA VAL A 222 14.78 3.23 -10.77
C VAL A 222 14.46 3.72 -9.37
N GLN A 223 13.79 2.92 -8.55
CA GLN A 223 13.52 3.25 -7.15
C GLN A 223 14.81 3.44 -6.35
N GLN A 224 15.81 2.58 -6.54
CA GLN A 224 17.12 2.73 -5.92
C GLN A 224 17.78 4.07 -6.26
N GLN A 225 17.74 4.51 -7.52
CA GLN A 225 18.27 5.82 -7.90
C GLN A 225 17.51 6.98 -7.24
N ILE A 226 16.20 6.86 -7.08
CA ILE A 226 15.39 7.86 -6.36
C ILE A 226 15.82 7.93 -4.89
N ILE A 227 15.98 6.78 -4.23
CA ILE A 227 16.48 6.72 -2.85
C ILE A 227 17.85 7.34 -2.76
N GLU A 228 18.77 6.97 -3.64
CA GLU A 228 20.16 7.47 -3.66
C GLU A 228 20.21 9.00 -3.75
N ARG A 229 19.41 9.62 -4.60
CA ARG A 229 19.29 11.09 -4.68
C ARG A 229 18.78 11.69 -3.37
N ARG A 230 17.80 11.08 -2.72
CA ARG A 230 17.31 11.53 -1.41
C ARG A 230 18.37 11.39 -0.33
N LEU A 231 19.12 10.29 -0.31
CA LEU A 231 20.20 10.05 0.63
C LEU A 231 21.36 11.06 0.45
N HIS A 232 21.59 11.56 -0.76
CA HIS A 232 22.53 12.66 -0.99
C HIS A 232 22.13 13.93 -0.22
N HIS A 233 20.83 14.30 -0.27
CA HIS A 233 20.33 15.44 0.51
C HIS A 233 20.40 15.17 2.01
N VAL A 234 20.08 13.97 2.45
CA VAL A 234 20.22 13.56 3.86
C VAL A 234 21.66 13.74 4.33
N ALA A 235 22.65 13.32 3.53
CA ALA A 235 24.07 13.47 3.87
C ALA A 235 24.49 14.94 4.07
N VAL A 236 23.98 15.84 3.22
CA VAL A 236 24.25 17.28 3.35
C VAL A 236 23.62 17.84 4.62
N VAL A 237 22.37 17.52 4.88
CA VAL A 237 21.66 17.96 6.10
C VAL A 237 22.36 17.41 7.34
N GLN A 238 22.70 16.12 7.34
CA GLN A 238 23.36 15.47 8.48
C GLN A 238 24.71 16.10 8.81
N ALA A 239 25.54 16.36 7.80
CA ALA A 239 26.83 17.02 7.99
C ALA A 239 26.67 18.40 8.63
N ARG A 240 25.66 19.17 8.18
CA ARG A 240 25.33 20.49 8.74
C ARG A 240 24.83 20.38 10.19
N GLU A 241 23.92 19.48 10.48
CA GLU A 241 23.40 19.28 11.84
C GLU A 241 24.50 18.84 12.80
N ARG A 242 25.41 17.95 12.35
CA ARG A 242 26.57 17.54 13.16
C ARG A 242 27.53 18.71 13.43
N ALA A 243 27.78 19.57 12.44
CA ALA A 243 28.57 20.79 12.61
C ALA A 243 27.88 21.80 13.56
N ALA A 244 26.56 21.78 13.66
CA ALA A 244 25.79 22.59 14.61
C ALA A 244 25.67 21.93 16.01
N GLY A 245 26.45 20.90 16.30
CA GLY A 245 26.53 20.26 17.61
C GLY A 245 25.51 19.16 17.87
N TRP A 246 24.70 18.76 16.88
CA TRP A 246 23.75 17.65 17.06
C TRP A 246 24.43 16.29 16.88
N GLU A 247 24.28 15.44 17.88
CA GLU A 247 24.79 14.06 17.90
C GLU A 247 23.64 13.06 17.91
N ILE A 248 23.75 12.01 17.08
CA ILE A 248 22.86 10.85 17.14
C ILE A 248 23.25 10.05 18.38
N ILE A 249 22.34 9.96 19.34
CA ILE A 249 22.52 9.11 20.53
C ILE A 249 21.94 7.72 20.33
N GLU A 250 20.81 7.61 19.67
CA GLU A 250 20.14 6.34 19.40
C GLU A 250 19.46 6.36 18.02
N ALA A 251 19.51 5.22 17.33
CA ALA A 251 18.78 4.94 16.10
C ALA A 251 17.88 3.73 16.31
N GLU A 252 16.66 3.75 15.76
CA GLU A 252 15.65 2.67 15.86
C GLU A 252 15.46 2.19 17.32
N ARG A 253 15.30 3.16 18.24
CA ARG A 253 15.09 2.87 19.64
C ARG A 253 13.71 2.26 19.90
N SER A 254 13.68 0.98 20.24
CA SER A 254 12.47 0.34 20.73
C SER A 254 12.14 0.80 22.15
N PHE A 255 10.87 1.09 22.41
CA PHE A 255 10.37 1.37 23.75
C PHE A 255 9.12 0.52 24.05
N GLY A 256 8.88 0.31 25.32
CA GLY A 256 7.66 -0.36 25.82
C GLY A 256 7.30 0.17 27.18
N GLU A 257 6.09 0.72 27.27
CA GLU A 257 5.55 1.31 28.51
C GLU A 257 4.19 0.70 28.83
N MET A 258 3.95 0.46 30.11
CA MET A 258 2.66 -0.03 30.58
C MET A 258 1.73 1.18 30.83
N LEU A 259 0.62 1.21 30.09
CA LEU A 259 -0.44 2.21 30.25
C LEU A 259 -1.73 1.48 30.59
N ASP A 260 -2.26 1.71 31.80
CA ASP A 260 -3.51 1.10 32.30
C ASP A 260 -3.59 -0.43 32.09
N GLY A 261 -2.48 -1.14 32.34
CA GLY A 261 -2.41 -2.60 32.18
C GLY A 261 -2.18 -3.09 30.74
N MET A 262 -2.06 -2.18 29.79
CA MET A 262 -1.77 -2.48 28.39
C MET A 262 -0.33 -2.09 28.04
N LEU A 263 0.41 -3.02 27.40
CA LEU A 263 1.77 -2.73 26.95
C LEU A 263 1.75 -1.96 25.63
N ILE A 264 2.17 -0.69 25.67
CA ILE A 264 2.37 0.13 24.47
C ILE A 264 3.80 -0.01 24.00
N ARG A 265 4.00 -0.47 22.77
CA ARG A 265 5.30 -0.61 22.14
C ARG A 265 5.41 0.29 20.91
N GLY A 266 6.59 0.84 20.72
CA GLY A 266 6.92 1.61 19.54
C GLY A 266 8.41 1.55 19.24
N CYS A 267 8.78 2.16 18.12
CA CYS A 267 10.15 2.42 17.75
C CYS A 267 10.28 3.89 17.42
N ILE A 268 11.34 4.50 17.93
CA ILE A 268 11.72 5.89 17.63
C ILE A 268 12.84 5.80 16.60
N ASP A 269 12.62 6.35 15.41
CA ASP A 269 13.57 6.25 14.32
C ASP A 269 14.95 6.83 14.71
N ARG A 270 14.96 7.96 15.44
CA ARG A 270 16.22 8.59 15.83
C ARG A 270 16.05 9.55 17.01
N VAL A 271 17.00 9.49 17.94
CA VAL A 271 17.14 10.44 19.06
C VAL A 271 18.45 11.18 18.93
N GLU A 272 18.44 12.49 19.05
CA GLU A 272 19.62 13.34 19.00
C GLU A 272 19.73 14.24 20.22
N ARG A 273 20.96 14.59 20.56
CA ARG A 273 21.29 15.57 21.58
C ARG A 273 22.23 16.61 21.03
N ASN A 274 21.99 17.86 21.33
CA ASN A 274 22.94 18.93 21.05
C ASN A 274 23.99 19.01 22.16
N VAL A 275 25.26 18.91 21.80
CA VAL A 275 26.37 18.89 22.76
C VAL A 275 26.61 20.22 23.46
N GLU A 276 26.21 21.34 22.84
CA GLU A 276 26.43 22.69 23.40
C GLU A 276 25.29 23.08 24.34
N THR A 277 24.03 22.78 23.94
CA THR A 277 22.84 23.22 24.69
C THR A 277 22.26 22.15 25.59
N GLY A 278 22.64 20.88 25.41
CA GLY A 278 22.02 19.73 26.08
C GLY A 278 20.61 19.40 25.59
N ALA A 279 20.07 20.14 24.61
CA ALA A 279 18.73 19.92 24.08
C ALA A 279 18.63 18.53 23.40
N VAL A 280 17.51 17.85 23.63
CA VAL A 280 17.20 16.54 23.01
C VAL A 280 16.07 16.72 22.01
N ARG A 281 16.17 16.05 20.87
CA ARG A 281 15.08 15.97 19.89
C ARG A 281 14.88 14.55 19.39
N VAL A 282 13.63 14.26 19.02
CA VAL A 282 13.22 12.99 18.43
C VAL A 282 12.86 13.26 16.97
N LEU A 283 13.36 12.42 16.09
CA LEU A 283 13.07 12.49 14.65
C LEU A 283 12.33 11.23 14.23
N ASP A 284 11.34 11.44 13.34
CA ASP A 284 10.58 10.40 12.68
C ASP A 284 10.72 10.61 11.16
N TYR A 285 11.19 9.58 10.45
CA TYR A 285 11.46 9.66 9.02
C TYR A 285 10.20 9.44 8.20
N LYS A 286 9.93 10.36 7.30
CA LYS A 286 8.82 10.24 6.34
C LYS A 286 9.35 10.23 4.92
N THR A 287 9.11 9.14 4.22
CA THR A 287 9.58 8.89 2.85
C THR A 287 8.55 9.25 1.78
N SER A 288 7.40 9.82 2.17
CA SER A 288 6.38 10.28 1.23
C SER A 288 6.90 11.35 0.26
N GLY A 289 6.32 11.42 -0.93
CA GLY A 289 6.70 12.40 -1.95
C GLY A 289 6.36 13.85 -1.60
N THR A 290 5.47 14.07 -0.63
CA THR A 290 5.00 15.38 -0.20
C THR A 290 5.37 15.59 1.26
N ALA A 291 6.03 16.72 1.56
CA ALA A 291 6.29 17.13 2.92
C ALA A 291 4.98 17.49 3.63
N ILE A 292 4.72 16.89 4.78
CA ILE A 292 3.56 17.17 5.60
C ILE A 292 4.06 17.67 6.95
N GLU A 293 3.50 18.77 7.43
CA GLU A 293 3.79 19.28 8.76
C GLU A 293 3.53 18.20 9.82
N PRO A 294 4.42 18.01 10.82
CA PRO A 294 4.27 16.95 11.84
C PRO A 294 2.90 16.95 12.51
N ALA A 295 2.40 18.12 12.88
CA ALA A 295 1.07 18.27 13.46
C ALA A 295 -0.04 17.77 12.53
N LYS A 296 0.04 18.06 11.21
CA LYS A 296 -0.92 17.56 10.22
C LYS A 296 -0.79 16.07 9.97
N ALA A 297 0.43 15.52 9.99
CA ALA A 297 0.66 14.09 9.81
C ALA A 297 0.00 13.25 10.93
N HIS A 298 0.02 13.77 12.17
CA HIS A 298 -0.48 13.03 13.33
C HIS A 298 -1.91 13.43 13.75
N TRP A 299 -2.31 14.67 13.54
CA TRP A 299 -3.58 15.22 14.03
C TRP A 299 -4.53 15.71 12.93
N GLY A 300 -4.03 15.95 11.70
CA GLY A 300 -4.70 16.73 10.66
C GLY A 300 -6.11 16.26 10.34
N THR A 301 -6.30 15.00 10.09
CA THR A 301 -7.61 14.42 9.71
C THR A 301 -8.61 14.43 10.87
N TYR A 302 -8.15 14.37 12.11
CA TYR A 302 -9.01 14.38 13.30
C TYR A 302 -9.32 15.80 13.76
N ARG A 303 -8.40 16.75 13.58
CA ARG A 303 -8.58 18.14 14.00
C ARG A 303 -9.48 18.91 13.04
N GLU A 304 -9.33 18.69 11.73
CA GLU A 304 -10.21 19.26 10.71
C GLU A 304 -11.63 18.69 10.76
N LYS A 305 -11.77 17.39 11.10
CA LYS A 305 -13.07 16.76 11.32
C LYS A 305 -13.66 17.04 12.72
N ARG A 306 -12.87 17.47 13.68
CA ARG A 306 -13.36 17.86 15.02
C ARG A 306 -14.12 19.16 15.02
N ASP A 307 -13.82 20.05 14.09
CA ASP A 307 -14.57 21.27 13.84
C ASP A 307 -15.83 21.02 12.98
N ALA A 308 -15.94 19.79 12.41
CA ALA A 308 -17.08 19.32 11.64
C ALA A 308 -17.54 17.95 12.20
N GLU A 309 -18.36 17.96 13.26
CA GLU A 309 -19.23 16.85 13.68
C GLU A 309 -18.59 15.45 13.92
N ILE A 310 -17.59 15.32 14.77
CA ILE A 310 -17.26 14.02 15.37
C ILE A 310 -18.04 13.88 16.68
N ALA A 311 -18.70 12.73 16.86
CA ALA A 311 -19.42 12.40 18.07
C ALA A 311 -18.55 12.70 19.31
N PRO A 312 -19.09 13.38 20.34
CA PRO A 312 -18.34 13.86 21.50
C PRO A 312 -17.56 12.79 22.27
N GLU A 313 -17.94 11.54 22.12
CA GLU A 313 -17.29 10.38 22.74
C GLU A 313 -15.86 10.11 22.24
N TYR A 314 -15.53 10.49 21.00
CA TYR A 314 -14.19 10.34 20.42
C TYR A 314 -13.28 11.57 20.59
N ALA A 315 -13.85 12.67 21.06
CA ALA A 315 -13.11 13.92 21.30
C ALA A 315 -12.46 13.99 22.69
N ARG A 316 -12.62 12.96 23.52
CA ARG A 316 -12.14 12.93 24.92
C ARG A 316 -10.90 12.06 25.14
N LEU A 317 -10.33 11.50 24.09
CA LEU A 317 -9.02 10.86 24.08
C LEU A 317 -8.02 11.77 23.36
#